data_09d6c11ccde0a5bcf93e8e5a73478a61
#
_entry.id   09d6c11ccde0a5bcf93e8e5a73478a61
#
_cell.length_a   1.000
_cell.length_b   1.000
_cell.length_c   1.000
_cell.angle_alpha   90.00
_cell.angle_beta   90.00
_cell.angle_gamma   90.00
#
_symmetry.space_group_name_H-M   'P 1'
#
loop_
_entity.id
_entity.type
_entity.pdbx_description
1 polymer ?
#
loop_
_entity_poly.entity_id
_entity_poly.type
_entity_poly.pdbx_seq_one_letter_code
_entity_poly.pdbx_strand_id
1 'polypeptide(L)'
;LSIPTISVVMNTEEMFGSRGIYTNSGSRGRNWEKRSSIELIYPDGEEGFQVNCGIRIQGGAFRSHGLTKKHSLRFLFREIYGDSKLRYPLFGDDANDRLDTIVLRANSNDGWQWSGAGDDPLYIRDSFGRETVLAMGNVASHERFLHVYINGAYWGLYNAVERPDHSF
;
A
#
# COMPACT_ATOMS: atom_id res chain seq x y z
N LEU A 1 7.46 4.81 -17.67
CA LEU A 1 6.35 4.62 -16.72
C LEU A 1 5.57 5.93 -16.63
N SER A 2 4.25 5.90 -16.61
CA SER A 2 3.38 7.09 -16.55
C SER A 2 2.90 7.43 -15.14
N ILE A 3 3.14 6.53 -14.18
CA ILE A 3 2.77 6.69 -12.77
C ILE A 3 3.96 6.41 -11.87
N PRO A 4 4.00 6.98 -10.65
CA PRO A 4 5.12 6.80 -9.74
C PRO A 4 5.29 5.37 -9.26
N THR A 5 6.46 5.09 -8.73
CA THR A 5 6.87 3.78 -8.23
C THR A 5 7.21 3.84 -6.75
N ILE A 6 6.72 2.89 -5.96
CA ILE A 6 7.24 2.59 -4.63
C ILE A 6 8.20 1.41 -4.74
N SER A 7 9.46 1.66 -4.41
CA SER A 7 10.48 0.63 -4.20
C SER A 7 10.53 0.26 -2.73
N VAL A 8 10.32 -1.02 -2.42
CA VAL A 8 10.37 -1.57 -1.05
C VAL A 8 11.61 -2.43 -0.92
N VAL A 9 12.45 -2.13 0.06
CA VAL A 9 13.62 -2.95 0.41
C VAL A 9 13.45 -3.50 1.81
N MET A 10 13.57 -4.81 1.95
CA MET A 10 13.46 -5.51 3.24
C MET A 10 14.21 -6.84 3.22
N ASN A 11 14.40 -7.42 4.39
CA ASN A 11 14.99 -8.75 4.50
C ASN A 11 14.11 -9.80 3.81
N THR A 12 14.69 -10.54 2.88
CA THR A 12 13.99 -11.56 2.07
C THR A 12 13.39 -12.67 2.93
N GLU A 13 14.09 -13.11 3.99
CA GLU A 13 13.58 -14.11 4.92
C GLU A 13 12.38 -13.59 5.74
N GLU A 14 12.35 -12.29 6.06
CA GLU A 14 11.21 -11.68 6.75
C GLU A 14 9.99 -11.48 5.83
N MET A 15 10.20 -11.48 4.52
CA MET A 15 9.10 -11.45 3.53
C MET A 15 8.64 -12.87 3.18
N PHE A 16 9.54 -13.75 2.78
CA PHE A 16 9.24 -15.03 2.12
C PHE A 16 9.69 -16.28 2.88
N GLY A 17 10.51 -16.14 3.92
CA GLY A 17 10.97 -17.28 4.74
C GLY A 17 9.84 -17.94 5.54
N SER A 18 10.17 -18.95 6.31
CA SER A 18 9.20 -19.72 7.10
C SER A 18 8.40 -18.87 8.09
N ARG A 19 8.97 -17.77 8.58
CA ARG A 19 8.33 -16.74 9.42
C ARG A 19 8.10 -15.42 8.66
N GLY A 20 8.16 -15.45 7.35
CA GLY A 20 7.93 -14.30 6.49
C GLY A 20 6.47 -13.87 6.45
N ILE A 21 6.24 -12.58 6.30
CA ILE A 21 4.89 -12.00 6.30
C ILE A 21 4.05 -12.43 5.10
N TYR A 22 4.67 -12.65 3.93
CA TYR A 22 3.98 -13.16 2.75
C TYR A 22 3.60 -14.63 2.94
N THR A 23 4.54 -15.47 3.35
CA THR A 23 4.30 -16.90 3.61
C THR A 23 3.19 -17.11 4.64
N ASN A 24 3.13 -16.26 5.67
CA ASN A 24 2.14 -16.31 6.73
C ASN A 24 1.12 -15.17 6.61
N SER A 25 0.62 -14.93 5.40
CA SER A 25 -0.21 -13.76 5.08
C SER A 25 -1.48 -13.62 5.93
N GLY A 26 -2.01 -14.72 6.47
CA GLY A 26 -3.13 -14.75 7.42
C GLY A 26 -2.82 -14.19 8.80
N SER A 27 -1.56 -14.17 9.18
CA SER A 27 -1.12 -13.76 10.53
C SER A 27 -1.25 -12.26 10.74
N ARG A 28 -1.54 -11.84 11.99
CA ARG A 28 -1.90 -10.47 12.35
C ARG A 28 -1.13 -9.98 13.57
N GLY A 29 -1.20 -8.69 13.81
CA GLY A 29 -0.65 -8.05 15.00
C GLY A 29 0.78 -7.56 14.81
N ARG A 30 1.34 -6.98 15.89
CA ARG A 30 2.64 -6.31 15.87
C ARG A 30 3.81 -7.27 15.63
N ASN A 31 3.68 -8.54 16.03
CA ASN A 31 4.72 -9.55 15.81
C ASN A 31 4.94 -9.88 14.32
N TRP A 32 3.97 -9.52 13.48
CA TRP A 32 4.02 -9.68 12.02
C TRP A 32 4.26 -8.35 11.29
N GLU A 33 4.84 -7.39 11.99
CA GLU A 33 5.36 -6.14 11.43
C GLU A 33 6.88 -6.30 11.27
N LYS A 34 7.37 -6.10 10.05
CA LYS A 34 8.78 -6.26 9.70
C LYS A 34 9.38 -4.93 9.31
N ARG A 35 10.69 -4.79 9.50
CA ARG A 35 11.43 -3.60 9.06
C ARG A 35 11.51 -3.54 7.54
N SER A 36 11.35 -2.37 6.99
CA SER A 36 11.54 -2.09 5.58
C SER A 36 12.00 -0.65 5.37
N SER A 37 12.57 -0.37 4.21
CA SER A 37 12.75 0.96 3.67
C SER A 37 11.88 1.10 2.42
N ILE A 38 11.24 2.23 2.26
CA ILE A 38 10.47 2.55 1.06
C ILE A 38 10.99 3.82 0.41
N GLU A 39 10.98 3.84 -0.91
CA GLU A 39 11.35 4.99 -1.73
C GLU A 39 10.27 5.25 -2.77
N LEU A 40 9.81 6.51 -2.86
CA LEU A 40 8.92 6.97 -3.91
C LEU A 40 9.75 7.57 -5.05
N ILE A 41 9.56 7.07 -6.25
CA ILE A 41 10.30 7.46 -7.45
C ILE A 41 9.30 7.94 -8.51
N TYR A 42 9.45 9.17 -8.97
CA TYR A 42 8.65 9.73 -10.06
C TYR A 42 9.33 9.50 -11.42
N PRO A 43 8.56 9.21 -12.48
CA PRO A 43 9.13 8.94 -13.81
C PRO A 43 9.71 10.17 -14.50
N ASP A 44 9.28 11.36 -14.12
CA ASP A 44 9.69 12.67 -14.65
C ASP A 44 10.83 13.33 -13.85
N GLY A 45 11.29 12.66 -12.78
CA GLY A 45 12.38 13.14 -11.92
C GLY A 45 11.94 14.13 -10.83
N GLU A 46 10.65 14.28 -10.58
CA GLU A 46 10.18 14.99 -9.39
C GLU A 46 10.77 14.37 -8.12
N GLU A 47 10.97 15.20 -7.10
CA GLU A 47 11.52 14.77 -5.82
C GLU A 47 10.51 13.89 -5.08
N GLY A 48 10.91 12.63 -4.83
CA GLY A 48 10.18 11.69 -4.01
C GLY A 48 10.65 11.71 -2.56
N PHE A 49 10.51 10.58 -1.88
CA PHE A 49 11.03 10.40 -0.53
C PHE A 49 11.65 9.02 -0.36
N GLN A 50 12.55 8.90 0.60
CA GLN A 50 13.03 7.62 1.13
C GLN A 50 12.88 7.62 2.64
N VAL A 51 12.25 6.57 3.21
CA VAL A 51 12.01 6.47 4.64
C VAL A 51 11.98 5.03 5.13
N ASN A 52 12.46 4.81 6.35
CA ASN A 52 12.33 3.52 7.03
C ASN A 52 10.95 3.41 7.68
N CYS A 53 10.36 2.22 7.59
CA CYS A 53 9.04 1.95 8.15
C CYS A 53 8.85 0.48 8.53
N GLY A 54 7.75 0.19 9.20
CA GLY A 54 7.25 -1.18 9.35
C GLY A 54 6.37 -1.57 8.19
N ILE A 55 6.43 -2.83 7.76
CA ILE A 55 5.55 -3.39 6.73
C ILE A 55 4.75 -4.56 7.28
N ARG A 56 3.48 -4.66 6.90
CA ARG A 56 2.59 -5.81 7.17
C ARG A 56 1.72 -6.14 5.96
N ILE A 57 1.25 -7.38 5.90
CA ILE A 57 0.10 -7.70 5.06
C ILE A 57 -1.16 -7.03 5.63
N GLN A 58 -1.97 -6.43 4.78
CA GLN A 58 -3.22 -5.74 5.10
C GLN A 58 -4.42 -6.53 4.58
N GLY A 59 -5.57 -6.42 5.25
CA GLY A 59 -6.84 -6.91 4.77
C GLY A 59 -7.50 -7.98 5.64
N GLY A 60 -8.60 -8.51 5.12
CA GLY A 60 -9.43 -9.56 5.70
C GLY A 60 -9.27 -10.90 4.94
N ALA A 61 -10.31 -11.30 4.19
CA ALA A 61 -10.36 -12.55 3.44
C ALA A 61 -9.23 -12.67 2.39
N PHE A 62 -8.89 -11.59 1.71
CA PHE A 62 -7.82 -11.54 0.68
C PHE A 62 -6.39 -11.64 1.23
N ARG A 63 -6.21 -11.96 2.50
CA ARG A 63 -4.96 -12.47 3.03
C ARG A 63 -4.74 -13.93 2.68
N SER A 64 -5.78 -14.67 2.32
CA SER A 64 -5.69 -16.05 1.93
C SER A 64 -5.04 -16.21 0.57
N HIS A 65 -3.97 -17.01 0.47
CA HIS A 65 -3.35 -17.42 -0.80
C HIS A 65 -4.30 -18.21 -1.70
N GLY A 66 -5.33 -18.80 -1.13
CA GLY A 66 -6.37 -19.49 -1.91
C GLY A 66 -7.29 -18.56 -2.70
N LEU A 67 -7.40 -17.29 -2.26
CA LEU A 67 -8.20 -16.28 -2.94
C LEU A 67 -7.36 -15.42 -3.89
N THR A 68 -6.16 -15.05 -3.46
CA THR A 68 -5.26 -14.23 -4.28
C THR A 68 -3.80 -14.44 -3.85
N LYS A 69 -2.87 -14.29 -4.79
CA LYS A 69 -1.44 -14.25 -4.52
C LYS A 69 -0.93 -12.83 -4.29
N LYS A 70 -1.67 -11.83 -4.72
CA LYS A 70 -1.33 -10.42 -4.55
C LYS A 70 -2.07 -9.87 -3.33
N HIS A 71 -1.35 -9.67 -2.22
CA HIS A 71 -1.90 -9.13 -0.99
C HIS A 71 -1.73 -7.63 -0.89
N SER A 72 -2.68 -6.96 -0.26
CA SER A 72 -2.51 -5.56 0.15
C SER A 72 -1.45 -5.45 1.24
N LEU A 73 -0.70 -4.35 1.21
CA LEU A 73 0.37 -4.05 2.15
C LEU A 73 -0.01 -2.83 3.00
N ARG A 74 0.62 -2.71 4.15
CA ARG A 74 0.49 -1.55 5.03
C ARG A 74 1.85 -1.13 5.51
N PHE A 75 2.22 0.11 5.27
CA PHE A 75 3.39 0.76 5.86
C PHE A 75 3.00 1.49 7.12
N LEU A 76 3.84 1.41 8.15
CA LEU A 76 3.63 2.03 9.45
C LEU A 76 4.88 2.84 9.80
N PHE A 77 4.70 4.13 9.97
CA PHE A 77 5.77 5.03 10.38
C PHE A 77 5.81 5.07 11.91
N ARG A 78 6.94 4.69 12.49
CA ARG A 78 7.13 4.57 13.94
C ARG A 78 8.58 4.85 14.29
N GLU A 79 8.82 5.48 15.44
CA GLU A 79 10.16 5.80 15.95
C GLU A 79 11.11 4.60 16.00
N ILE A 80 10.59 3.38 16.22
CA ILE A 80 11.44 2.17 16.23
C ILE A 80 12.04 1.82 14.86
N TYR A 81 11.56 2.44 13.78
CA TYR A 81 12.07 2.25 12.42
C TYR A 81 12.81 3.49 11.92
N GLY A 82 12.46 4.68 12.40
CA GLY A 82 12.95 5.97 11.96
C GLY A 82 11.95 7.06 12.33
N ASP A 83 11.50 7.83 11.36
CA ASP A 83 10.51 8.87 11.61
C ASP A 83 9.16 8.30 12.03
N SER A 84 8.52 8.94 13.00
CA SER A 84 7.20 8.54 13.52
C SER A 84 6.05 8.84 12.57
N LYS A 85 6.29 9.65 11.53
CA LYS A 85 5.34 10.01 10.47
C LYS A 85 6.08 10.20 9.15
N LEU A 86 5.45 9.82 8.05
CA LEU A 86 5.84 10.32 6.75
C LEU A 86 5.35 11.76 6.61
N ARG A 87 6.27 12.69 6.29
CA ARG A 87 5.99 14.10 6.00
C ARG A 87 6.20 14.33 4.51
N TYR A 88 5.16 14.08 3.75
CA TYR A 88 5.21 14.20 2.29
C TYR A 88 3.77 14.27 1.73
N PRO A 89 3.46 15.17 0.79
CA PRO A 89 2.12 15.33 0.22
C PRO A 89 1.82 14.23 -0.82
N LEU A 90 1.86 12.96 -0.39
CA LEU A 90 1.71 11.80 -1.27
C LEU A 90 0.43 11.82 -2.09
N PHE A 91 -0.64 12.37 -1.54
CA PHE A 91 -1.98 12.33 -2.11
C PHE A 91 -2.44 13.68 -2.68
N GLY A 92 -1.55 14.68 -2.74
CA GLY A 92 -1.83 16.03 -3.20
C GLY A 92 -2.02 17.04 -2.07
N ASP A 93 -2.24 18.30 -2.46
CA ASP A 93 -2.26 19.44 -1.52
C ASP A 93 -3.53 19.47 -0.65
N ASP A 94 -4.61 18.82 -1.10
CA ASP A 94 -5.89 18.76 -0.37
C ASP A 94 -5.91 17.63 0.67
N ALA A 95 -4.88 16.77 0.69
CA ALA A 95 -4.76 15.63 1.58
C ALA A 95 -3.81 15.94 2.75
N ASN A 96 -3.82 15.06 3.77
CA ASN A 96 -2.86 15.17 4.88
C ASN A 96 -1.44 14.84 4.41
N ASP A 97 -0.49 15.71 4.72
CA ASP A 97 0.95 15.56 4.45
C ASP A 97 1.75 14.88 5.60
N ARG A 98 1.05 14.45 6.67
CA ARG A 98 1.65 13.83 7.88
C ARG A 98 1.01 12.49 8.19
N LEU A 99 1.48 11.46 7.54
CA LEU A 99 0.86 10.15 7.55
C LEU A 99 1.52 9.23 8.59
N ASP A 100 0.73 8.64 9.48
CA ASP A 100 1.14 7.54 10.37
C ASP A 100 1.22 6.21 9.63
N THR A 101 0.43 6.09 8.57
CA THR A 101 0.22 4.84 7.86
C THR A 101 -0.16 5.08 6.40
N ILE A 102 0.35 4.24 5.51
CA ILE A 102 -0.12 4.13 4.12
C ILE A 102 -0.60 2.71 3.88
N VAL A 103 -1.74 2.55 3.23
CA VAL A 103 -2.22 1.25 2.76
C VAL A 103 -2.04 1.15 1.26
N LEU A 104 -1.29 0.15 0.80
CA LEU A 104 -1.24 -0.23 -0.61
C LEU A 104 -2.28 -1.31 -0.86
N ARG A 105 -3.38 -0.95 -1.50
CA ARG A 105 -4.47 -1.88 -1.83
C ARG A 105 -4.13 -2.66 -3.09
N ALA A 106 -4.24 -3.97 -3.01
CA ALA A 106 -4.08 -4.86 -4.17
C ALA A 106 -5.32 -4.88 -5.08
N ASN A 107 -6.41 -4.24 -4.66
CA ASN A 107 -7.73 -4.22 -5.33
C ASN A 107 -8.23 -5.61 -5.74
N SER A 108 -8.03 -6.60 -4.86
CA SER A 108 -8.30 -8.01 -5.20
C SER A 108 -9.77 -8.28 -5.53
N ASN A 109 -10.70 -7.58 -4.89
CA ASN A 109 -12.14 -7.72 -5.13
C ASN A 109 -12.63 -7.06 -6.44
N ASP A 110 -11.78 -6.31 -7.10
CA ASP A 110 -12.02 -5.64 -8.37
C ASP A 110 -10.84 -5.83 -9.35
N GLY A 111 -10.11 -6.92 -9.20
CA GLY A 111 -8.89 -7.20 -9.95
C GLY A 111 -8.88 -8.59 -10.58
N TRP A 112 -8.14 -8.74 -11.67
CA TRP A 112 -8.04 -10.00 -12.44
C TRP A 112 -7.38 -11.15 -11.68
N GLN A 113 -6.75 -10.89 -10.54
CA GLN A 113 -6.09 -11.91 -9.74
C GLN A 113 -7.04 -12.76 -8.89
N TRP A 114 -8.33 -12.44 -8.85
CA TRP A 114 -9.35 -13.16 -8.12
C TRP A 114 -10.48 -13.59 -9.04
N SER A 115 -10.69 -14.89 -9.18
CA SER A 115 -11.74 -15.44 -10.04
C SER A 115 -13.18 -15.01 -9.68
N GLY A 116 -13.40 -14.64 -8.40
CA GLY A 116 -14.69 -14.12 -7.94
C GLY A 116 -14.99 -12.68 -8.35
N ALA A 117 -14.02 -11.96 -8.97
CA ALA A 117 -14.26 -10.63 -9.53
C ALA A 117 -15.13 -10.65 -10.78
N GLY A 118 -15.39 -11.85 -11.35
CA GLY A 118 -16.11 -12.00 -12.61
C GLY A 118 -15.25 -11.69 -13.83
N ASP A 119 -15.90 -11.50 -14.96
CA ASP A 119 -15.22 -11.31 -16.24
C ASP A 119 -14.82 -9.84 -16.50
N ASP A 120 -15.39 -8.89 -15.73
CA ASP A 120 -15.26 -7.46 -15.96
C ASP A 120 -14.68 -6.69 -14.74
N PRO A 121 -13.50 -7.05 -14.20
CA PRO A 121 -12.88 -6.25 -13.16
C PRO A 121 -12.38 -4.92 -13.74
N LEU A 122 -12.73 -3.81 -13.11
CA LEU A 122 -12.33 -2.46 -13.56
C LEU A 122 -11.07 -1.93 -12.87
N TYR A 123 -10.73 -2.47 -11.69
CA TYR A 123 -9.63 -2.04 -10.84
C TYR A 123 -9.77 -0.64 -10.23
N ILE A 124 -10.77 0.13 -10.62
CA ILE A 124 -10.98 1.53 -10.25
C ILE A 124 -12.32 1.82 -9.56
N ARG A 125 -13.13 0.79 -9.23
CA ARG A 125 -14.46 1.02 -8.61
C ARG A 125 -14.37 1.74 -7.27
N ASP A 126 -13.42 1.33 -6.42
CA ASP A 126 -13.19 1.99 -5.13
C ASP A 126 -12.71 3.43 -5.31
N SER A 127 -11.84 3.68 -6.30
CA SER A 127 -11.33 5.01 -6.66
C SER A 127 -12.48 5.92 -7.11
N PHE A 128 -13.28 5.45 -8.04
CA PHE A 128 -14.45 6.21 -8.51
C PHE A 128 -15.40 6.57 -7.37
N GLY A 129 -15.64 5.61 -6.44
CA GLY A 129 -16.48 5.86 -5.26
C GLY A 129 -15.91 6.96 -4.35
N ARG A 130 -14.60 6.89 -4.02
CA ARG A 130 -13.95 7.89 -3.17
C ARG A 130 -13.91 9.28 -3.82
N GLU A 131 -13.48 9.35 -5.08
CA GLU A 131 -13.44 10.59 -5.84
C GLU A 131 -14.83 11.24 -5.95
N THR A 132 -15.88 10.45 -6.15
CA THR A 132 -17.27 10.94 -6.17
C THR A 132 -17.64 11.55 -4.82
N VAL A 133 -17.32 10.90 -3.70
CA VAL A 133 -17.61 11.40 -2.36
C VAL A 133 -16.86 12.71 -2.08
N LEU A 134 -15.58 12.80 -2.46
CA LEU A 134 -14.77 14.02 -2.36
C LEU A 134 -15.36 15.15 -3.22
N ALA A 135 -15.73 14.87 -4.48
CA ALA A 135 -16.33 15.84 -5.39
C ALA A 135 -17.68 16.37 -4.90
N MET A 136 -18.39 15.60 -4.07
CA MET A 136 -19.62 16.04 -3.39
C MET A 136 -19.35 16.92 -2.15
N GLY A 137 -18.09 17.22 -1.84
CA GLY A 137 -17.69 18.00 -0.67
C GLY A 137 -17.73 17.22 0.65
N ASN A 138 -17.74 15.90 0.59
CA ASN A 138 -17.72 15.03 1.78
C ASN A 138 -16.32 14.47 2.02
N VAL A 139 -16.09 13.96 3.22
CA VAL A 139 -14.81 13.38 3.63
C VAL A 139 -14.66 11.96 3.09
N ALA A 140 -13.59 11.71 2.35
CA ALA A 140 -13.18 10.38 1.92
C ALA A 140 -11.64 10.31 1.85
N SER A 141 -11.09 9.09 1.87
CA SER A 141 -9.65 8.90 1.75
C SER A 141 -9.17 9.27 0.35
N HIS A 142 -8.10 10.07 0.27
CA HIS A 142 -7.38 10.31 -0.97
C HIS A 142 -6.55 9.08 -1.36
N GLU A 143 -6.18 9.03 -2.62
CA GLU A 143 -5.47 7.88 -3.16
C GLU A 143 -4.56 8.22 -4.35
N ARG A 144 -3.66 7.27 -4.66
CA ARG A 144 -2.79 7.35 -5.84
C ARG A 144 -2.44 5.95 -6.32
N PHE A 145 -2.49 5.71 -7.61
CA PHE A 145 -1.95 4.47 -8.20
C PHE A 145 -0.44 4.52 -8.27
N LEU A 146 0.20 3.38 -7.93
CA LEU A 146 1.64 3.22 -7.88
C LEU A 146 2.06 1.88 -8.46
N HIS A 147 3.17 1.85 -9.16
CA HIS A 147 3.91 0.60 -9.35
C HIS A 147 4.63 0.24 -8.06
N VAL A 148 4.67 -1.04 -7.71
CA VAL A 148 5.40 -1.53 -6.53
C VAL A 148 6.46 -2.51 -6.96
N TYR A 149 7.67 -2.31 -6.44
CA TYR A 149 8.79 -3.25 -6.51
C TYR A 149 9.12 -3.69 -5.09
N ILE A 150 9.44 -4.96 -4.90
CA ILE A 150 9.95 -5.51 -3.63
C ILE A 150 11.30 -6.15 -3.90
N ASN A 151 12.36 -5.63 -3.26
CA ASN A 151 13.74 -6.06 -3.46
C ASN A 151 14.14 -6.10 -4.95
N GLY A 152 13.72 -5.12 -5.72
CA GLY A 152 13.99 -5.00 -7.16
C GLY A 152 13.07 -5.82 -8.07
N ALA A 153 12.23 -6.71 -7.54
CA ALA A 153 11.26 -7.47 -8.33
C ALA A 153 9.94 -6.69 -8.49
N TYR A 154 9.44 -6.58 -9.72
CA TYR A 154 8.14 -5.96 -9.97
C TYR A 154 7.02 -6.76 -9.29
N TRP A 155 6.30 -6.11 -8.39
CA TRP A 155 5.27 -6.75 -7.58
C TRP A 155 3.84 -6.46 -8.08
N GLY A 156 3.67 -5.41 -8.86
CA GLY A 156 2.42 -5.08 -9.53
C GLY A 156 1.96 -3.63 -9.34
N LEU A 157 0.80 -3.33 -9.91
CA LEU A 157 0.09 -2.07 -9.74
C LEU A 157 -0.69 -2.11 -8.42
N TYR A 158 -0.55 -1.08 -7.59
CA TYR A 158 -1.28 -0.92 -6.34
C TYR A 158 -1.97 0.44 -6.29
N ASN A 159 -3.00 0.52 -5.48
CA ASN A 159 -3.63 1.77 -5.12
C ASN A 159 -3.21 2.15 -3.70
N ALA A 160 -2.36 3.17 -3.56
CA ALA A 160 -2.03 3.76 -2.27
C ALA A 160 -3.21 4.58 -1.77
N VAL A 161 -3.58 4.41 -0.51
CA VAL A 161 -4.77 5.05 0.08
C VAL A 161 -4.43 5.55 1.47
N GLU A 162 -4.92 6.74 1.79
CA GLU A 162 -4.96 7.23 3.17
C GLU A 162 -5.72 6.25 4.05
N ARG A 163 -5.28 6.12 5.27
CA ARG A 163 -6.01 5.35 6.27
C ARG A 163 -6.73 6.30 7.21
N PRO A 164 -8.07 6.20 7.35
CA PRO A 164 -8.79 6.88 8.41
C PRO A 164 -8.30 6.38 9.78
N ASP A 165 -7.38 7.09 10.38
CA ASP A 165 -6.85 6.91 11.73
C ASP A 165 -6.63 8.27 12.39
N HIS A 166 -5.75 8.40 13.36
CA HIS A 166 -5.52 9.67 14.07
C HIS A 166 -4.90 10.78 13.21
N SER A 167 -4.40 10.47 12.04
CA SER A 167 -3.81 11.44 11.10
C SER A 167 -4.73 11.79 9.92
N PHE A 168 -5.96 11.29 9.94
CA PHE A 168 -6.96 11.50 8.87
C PHE A 168 -7.79 12.77 9.11
#